data_7399ab279e6fa81f3672f27122173720
#
_entry.id   7399ab279e6fa81f3672f27122173720
#
_cell.length_a   1.000
_cell.length_b   1.000
_cell.length_c   1.000
_cell.angle_alpha   90.00
_cell.angle_beta   90.00
_cell.angle_gamma   90.00
#
_symmetry.space_group_name_H-M   'P 1'
#
loop_
_entity.id
_entity.type
_entity.pdbx_description
1 polymer ?
#
loop_
_entity_poly.entity_id
_entity_poly.type
_entity_poly.pdbx_seq_one_letter_code
_entity_poly.pdbx_strand_id
1 'polypeptide(L)'
;INFLIKEKIKVNFYNLKNFVHLGVPSQYENFINWKKILVYNFKKNLKLNFSNIMLMAGKGSRVEELKEKKPFLKIKNQKIYDYIFKKYGTKNNSIITNNNYYNGLDKKYKTFKIKNSKSMLQTVDKSLKFISNQKNYFISSCDCFGIFSGTKFKRFIKNEKPDVVLFAFK
;
A
#
# COMPACT_ATOMS: atom_id res chain seq x y z
N ILE A 1 -5.88 8.22 -15.01
CA ILE A 1 -6.94 7.44 -15.66
C ILE A 1 -6.97 7.78 -17.16
N ASN A 2 -7.05 9.07 -17.57
CA ASN A 2 -7.10 9.46 -18.97
C ASN A 2 -5.94 8.90 -19.83
N PHE A 3 -4.73 8.79 -19.27
CA PHE A 3 -3.59 8.16 -19.93
C PHE A 3 -3.85 6.67 -20.18
N LEU A 4 -4.31 5.94 -19.17
CA LEU A 4 -4.61 4.50 -19.28
C LEU A 4 -5.67 4.20 -20.35
N ILE A 5 -6.66 5.08 -20.47
CA ILE A 5 -7.70 4.97 -21.50
C ILE A 5 -7.11 5.19 -22.90
N LYS A 6 -6.25 6.19 -23.09
CA LYS A 6 -5.57 6.46 -24.36
C LYS A 6 -4.73 5.27 -24.82
N GLU A 7 -4.01 4.63 -23.90
CA GLU A 7 -3.16 3.46 -24.19
C GLU A 7 -3.98 2.15 -24.30
N LYS A 8 -5.30 2.20 -24.30
CA LYS A 8 -6.21 1.03 -24.36
C LYS A 8 -5.94 -0.04 -23.31
N ILE A 9 -5.40 0.37 -22.16
CA ILE A 9 -5.14 -0.52 -21.04
C ILE A 9 -6.46 -0.90 -20.37
N LYS A 10 -6.72 -2.20 -20.22
CA LYS A 10 -7.94 -2.68 -19.56
C LYS A 10 -7.87 -2.42 -18.07
N VAL A 11 -8.59 -1.39 -17.60
CA VAL A 11 -8.67 -0.96 -16.21
C VAL A 11 -10.01 -1.36 -15.62
N ASN A 12 -9.99 -2.16 -14.55
CA ASN A 12 -11.19 -2.53 -13.81
C ASN A 12 -11.16 -1.97 -12.39
N PHE A 13 -12.33 -1.58 -11.87
CA PHE A 13 -12.50 -1.15 -10.48
C PHE A 13 -12.89 -2.32 -9.60
N TYR A 14 -12.24 -2.45 -8.45
CA TYR A 14 -12.65 -3.37 -7.41
C TYR A 14 -13.20 -2.58 -6.22
N ASN A 15 -14.51 -2.72 -5.97
CA ASN A 15 -15.17 -2.01 -4.88
C ASN A 15 -14.81 -2.62 -3.52
N LEU A 16 -14.20 -1.83 -2.67
CA LEU A 16 -13.92 -2.18 -1.29
C LEU A 16 -15.12 -1.81 -0.41
N LYS A 17 -15.56 -2.74 0.43
CA LYS A 17 -16.60 -2.45 1.45
C LYS A 17 -16.06 -1.59 2.58
N ASN A 18 -14.78 -1.78 2.92
CA ASN A 18 -14.14 -1.08 4.03
C ASN A 18 -12.75 -0.61 3.60
N PHE A 19 -12.47 0.64 3.85
CA PHE A 19 -11.19 1.28 3.59
C PHE A 19 -10.76 2.10 4.80
N VAL A 20 -9.49 2.05 5.16
CA VAL A 20 -8.93 2.83 6.28
C VAL A 20 -7.81 3.72 5.75
N HIS A 21 -7.97 5.02 5.94
CA HIS A 21 -6.96 6.02 5.64
C HIS A 21 -6.23 6.41 6.93
N LEU A 22 -4.90 6.44 6.90
CA LEU A 22 -4.03 6.76 8.05
C LEU A 22 -3.11 7.94 7.75
N GLY A 23 -3.55 8.82 6.87
CA GLY A 23 -2.74 9.88 6.30
C GLY A 23 -2.64 11.15 7.13
N VAL A 24 -3.50 11.32 8.14
CA VAL A 24 -3.51 12.50 9.03
C VAL A 24 -3.66 12.08 10.49
N PRO A 25 -3.20 12.91 11.47
CA PRO A 25 -3.20 12.55 12.89
C PRO A 25 -4.55 12.09 13.42
N SER A 26 -5.61 12.82 13.13
CA SER A 26 -6.97 12.48 13.58
C SER A 26 -7.45 11.12 13.05
N GLN A 27 -7.10 10.75 11.83
CA GLN A 27 -7.43 9.45 11.29
C GLN A 27 -6.62 8.31 11.93
N TYR A 28 -5.37 8.59 12.30
CA TYR A 28 -4.56 7.64 13.06
C TYR A 28 -5.14 7.41 14.47
N GLU A 29 -5.52 8.46 15.17
CA GLU A 29 -6.18 8.38 16.48
C GLU A 29 -7.51 7.64 16.39
N ASN A 30 -8.35 7.98 15.41
CA ASN A 30 -9.59 7.27 15.13
C ASN A 30 -9.33 5.79 14.86
N PHE A 31 -8.30 5.45 14.09
CA PHE A 31 -7.93 4.06 13.85
C PHE A 31 -7.53 3.34 15.13
N ILE A 32 -6.79 3.97 16.02
CA ILE A 32 -6.47 3.39 17.34
C ILE A 32 -7.74 3.14 18.16
N ASN A 33 -8.70 4.07 18.11
CA ASN A 33 -10.01 3.91 18.77
C ASN A 33 -10.86 2.82 18.10
N TRP A 34 -10.88 2.76 16.76
CA TRP A 34 -11.57 1.72 16.00
C TRP A 34 -10.92 0.35 16.12
N LYS A 35 -9.68 0.29 16.59
CA LYS A 35 -8.92 -0.96 16.76
C LYS A 35 -9.69 -2.01 17.57
N LYS A 36 -10.45 -1.61 18.60
CA LYS A 36 -11.30 -2.52 19.39
C LYS A 36 -12.38 -3.17 18.52
N ILE A 37 -12.96 -2.40 17.61
CA ILE A 37 -14.04 -2.82 16.71
C ILE A 37 -13.49 -3.68 15.56
N LEU A 38 -12.34 -3.30 15.03
CA LEU A 38 -11.72 -3.95 13.87
C LEU A 38 -10.92 -5.21 14.21
N VAL A 39 -10.51 -5.40 15.47
CA VAL A 39 -9.73 -6.58 15.92
C VAL A 39 -10.44 -7.90 15.57
N TYR A 40 -11.75 -7.93 15.57
CA TYR A 40 -12.50 -9.16 15.24
C TYR A 40 -12.36 -9.56 13.78
N ASN A 41 -12.35 -8.59 12.84
CA ASN A 41 -12.23 -8.84 11.40
C ASN A 41 -10.77 -8.92 10.91
N PHE A 42 -9.81 -8.45 11.71
CA PHE A 42 -8.40 -8.40 11.34
C PHE A 42 -7.59 -9.66 11.64
N LYS A 43 -8.20 -10.71 12.16
CA LYS A 43 -7.48 -11.95 12.51
C LYS A 43 -6.90 -12.68 11.30
N LYS A 44 -7.48 -12.52 10.11
CA LYS A 44 -7.03 -13.21 8.89
C LYS A 44 -6.22 -12.30 7.99
N ASN A 45 -5.03 -12.76 7.62
CA ASN A 45 -4.25 -12.14 6.55
C ASN A 45 -4.86 -12.51 5.20
N LEU A 46 -4.79 -11.60 4.22
CA LEU A 46 -5.40 -11.80 2.90
C LEU A 46 -4.71 -12.88 2.07
N LYS A 47 -3.45 -13.21 2.38
CA LYS A 47 -2.63 -14.20 1.66
C LYS A 47 -2.61 -13.95 0.15
N LEU A 48 -2.34 -12.71 -0.25
CA LEU A 48 -2.17 -12.36 -1.65
C LEU A 48 -0.83 -12.93 -2.14
N ASN A 49 -0.83 -13.72 -3.19
CA ASN A 49 0.39 -14.31 -3.76
C ASN A 49 1.08 -13.38 -4.78
N PHE A 50 0.92 -12.08 -4.62
CA PHE A 50 1.56 -11.07 -5.45
C PHE A 50 2.82 -10.52 -4.78
N SER A 51 3.75 -10.02 -5.58
CA SER A 51 4.81 -9.16 -5.08
C SER A 51 4.22 -7.80 -4.71
N ASN A 52 4.58 -7.26 -3.55
CA ASN A 52 4.09 -5.96 -3.12
C ASN A 52 5.18 -4.90 -3.26
N ILE A 53 4.81 -3.80 -3.88
CA ILE A 53 5.62 -2.59 -3.97
C ILE A 53 4.94 -1.52 -3.15
N MET A 54 5.54 -1.18 -2.02
CA MET A 54 5.02 -0.13 -1.16
C MET A 54 5.66 1.21 -1.51
N LEU A 55 4.83 2.17 -1.85
CA LEU A 55 5.25 3.53 -2.19
C LEU A 55 5.38 4.37 -0.91
N MET A 56 6.58 4.89 -0.67
CA MET A 56 6.93 5.62 0.56
C MET A 56 7.85 6.81 0.28
N ALA A 57 7.62 7.51 -0.83
CA ALA A 57 8.46 8.61 -1.28
C ALA A 57 7.84 10.01 -1.12
N GLY A 58 6.67 10.11 -0.50
CA GLY A 58 6.00 11.37 -0.19
C GLY A 58 6.71 12.16 0.91
N LYS A 59 6.47 13.48 0.97
CA LYS A 59 7.07 14.37 2.00
C LYS A 59 6.54 14.10 3.41
N GLY A 60 5.29 13.63 3.55
CA GLY A 60 4.67 13.34 4.84
C GLY A 60 4.20 14.59 5.61
N SER A 61 4.09 15.75 4.94
CA SER A 61 3.81 17.06 5.56
C SER A 61 2.54 17.11 6.43
N ARG A 62 1.53 16.32 6.11
CA ARG A 62 0.26 16.29 6.88
C ARG A 62 0.34 15.67 8.28
N VAL A 63 1.48 15.11 8.65
CA VAL A 63 1.72 14.45 9.95
C VAL A 63 3.02 14.94 10.60
N GLU A 64 3.48 16.14 10.23
CA GLU A 64 4.69 16.75 10.79
C GLU A 64 4.58 17.03 12.29
N GLU A 65 3.36 17.22 12.81
CA GLU A 65 3.07 17.40 14.23
C GLU A 65 3.35 16.14 15.08
N LEU A 66 3.43 14.98 14.46
CA LEU A 66 3.73 13.75 15.17
C LEU A 66 5.24 13.61 15.41
N LYS A 67 5.63 13.18 16.60
CA LYS A 67 7.03 12.93 16.97
C LYS A 67 7.73 11.94 16.04
N GLU A 68 7.00 10.95 15.52
CA GLU A 68 7.52 9.96 14.60
C GLU A 68 7.06 10.24 13.15
N LYS A 69 7.97 10.01 12.20
CA LYS A 69 7.63 10.10 10.76
C LYS A 69 6.56 9.07 10.41
N LYS A 70 5.62 9.47 9.56
CA LYS A 70 4.45 8.69 9.15
C LYS A 70 4.65 7.19 8.94
N PRO A 71 5.66 6.71 8.17
CA PRO A 71 5.84 5.28 7.97
C PRO A 71 6.22 4.51 9.22
N PHE A 72 6.80 5.18 10.22
CA PHE A 72 7.32 4.58 11.44
C PHE A 72 6.34 4.58 12.60
N LEU A 73 5.20 5.25 12.46
CA LEU A 73 4.11 5.13 13.42
C LEU A 73 3.78 3.67 13.70
N LYS A 74 3.44 3.37 14.95
CA LYS A 74 3.28 1.99 15.40
C LYS A 74 1.82 1.61 15.67
N ILE A 75 1.46 0.41 15.22
CA ILE A 75 0.22 -0.28 15.59
C ILE A 75 0.64 -1.56 16.33
N LYS A 76 0.26 -1.69 17.60
CA LYS A 76 0.68 -2.83 18.44
C LYS A 76 2.21 -3.08 18.40
N ASN A 77 2.99 -2.05 18.63
CA ASN A 77 4.46 -2.09 18.60
C ASN A 77 5.08 -2.47 17.25
N GLN A 78 4.29 -2.52 16.18
CA GLN A 78 4.74 -2.80 14.84
C GLN A 78 4.59 -1.56 13.96
N LYS A 79 5.61 -1.20 13.19
CA LYS A 79 5.55 -0.07 12.24
C LYS A 79 4.41 -0.27 11.25
N ILE A 80 3.71 0.82 10.88
CA ILE A 80 2.52 0.75 10.01
C ILE A 80 2.81 0.00 8.71
N TYR A 81 3.91 0.29 8.03
CA TYR A 81 4.23 -0.36 6.77
C TYR A 81 4.43 -1.89 6.91
N ASP A 82 5.08 -2.33 7.99
CA ASP A 82 5.28 -3.75 8.27
C ASP A 82 3.95 -4.44 8.63
N TYR A 83 3.08 -3.74 9.37
CA TYR A 83 1.72 -4.20 9.65
C TYR A 83 0.91 -4.40 8.36
N ILE A 84 0.97 -3.45 7.42
CA ILE A 84 0.28 -3.53 6.13
C ILE A 84 0.79 -4.72 5.31
N PHE A 85 2.10 -4.91 5.20
CA PHE A 85 2.68 -6.07 4.50
C PHE A 85 2.16 -7.41 5.07
N LYS A 86 2.15 -7.54 6.39
CA LYS A 86 1.62 -8.75 7.05
C LYS A 86 0.13 -8.95 6.76
N LYS A 87 -0.65 -7.88 6.76
CA LYS A 87 -2.09 -7.94 6.50
C LYS A 87 -2.43 -8.37 5.09
N TYR A 88 -1.74 -7.87 4.11
CA TYR A 88 -1.91 -8.33 2.73
C TYR A 88 -1.37 -9.75 2.51
N GLY A 89 -0.42 -10.19 3.32
CA GLY A 89 0.19 -11.52 3.18
C GLY A 89 0.82 -11.70 1.81
N THR A 90 1.45 -10.65 1.30
CA THR A 90 2.14 -10.62 0.01
C THR A 90 3.55 -11.24 0.13
N LYS A 91 4.06 -11.71 -0.98
CA LYS A 91 5.44 -12.24 -1.09
C LYS A 91 6.35 -11.17 -1.71
N ASN A 92 7.67 -11.32 -1.52
CA ASN A 92 8.66 -10.44 -2.16
C ASN A 92 8.35 -8.95 -1.99
N ASN A 93 8.17 -8.52 -0.74
CA ASN A 93 7.84 -7.14 -0.41
C ASN A 93 9.03 -6.21 -0.68
N SER A 94 8.77 -5.15 -1.43
CA SER A 94 9.73 -4.10 -1.75
C SER A 94 9.21 -2.74 -1.33
N ILE A 95 10.13 -1.83 -0.98
CA ILE A 95 9.80 -0.47 -0.58
C ILE A 95 10.48 0.50 -1.53
N ILE A 96 9.72 1.43 -2.08
CA ILE A 96 10.24 2.56 -2.86
C ILE A 96 10.19 3.80 -1.97
N THR A 97 11.34 4.36 -1.68
CA THR A 97 11.47 5.46 -0.72
C THR A 97 12.39 6.58 -1.21
N ASN A 98 12.39 7.67 -0.48
CA ASN A 98 13.35 8.77 -0.63
C ASN A 98 14.35 8.77 0.55
N ASN A 99 15.26 9.75 0.56
CA ASN A 99 16.26 9.89 1.60
C ASN A 99 15.68 10.03 3.01
N ASN A 100 14.50 10.64 3.15
CA ASN A 100 13.92 10.96 4.46
C ASN A 100 13.58 9.75 5.31
N TYR A 101 13.28 8.62 4.67
CA TYR A 101 12.82 7.41 5.37
C TYR A 101 13.79 6.23 5.25
N TYR A 102 14.76 6.29 4.33
CA TYR A 102 15.61 5.15 3.99
C TYR A 102 16.29 4.52 5.20
N ASN A 103 16.93 5.35 6.04
CA ASN A 103 17.71 4.86 7.18
C ASN A 103 16.89 4.26 8.32
N GLY A 104 15.58 4.53 8.38
CA GLY A 104 14.67 4.00 9.41
C GLY A 104 13.96 2.70 9.02
N LEU A 105 14.20 2.18 7.81
CA LEU A 105 13.53 1.00 7.30
C LEU A 105 14.20 -0.30 7.76
N ASP A 106 13.40 -1.34 7.96
CA ASP A 106 13.91 -2.66 8.34
C ASP A 106 14.65 -3.31 7.16
N LYS A 107 15.87 -3.76 7.40
CA LYS A 107 16.75 -4.41 6.39
C LYS A 107 16.18 -5.68 5.76
N LYS A 108 15.14 -6.26 6.37
CA LYS A 108 14.45 -7.45 5.83
C LYS A 108 13.69 -7.19 4.53
N TYR A 109 13.41 -5.92 4.21
CA TYR A 109 12.72 -5.55 2.97
C TYR A 109 13.69 -5.03 1.94
N LYS A 110 13.51 -5.46 0.68
CA LYS A 110 14.22 -4.89 -0.45
C LYS A 110 13.80 -3.44 -0.63
N THR A 111 14.73 -2.52 -0.45
CA THR A 111 14.45 -1.09 -0.45
C THR A 111 15.16 -0.42 -1.61
N PHE A 112 14.41 0.33 -2.40
CA PHE A 112 14.94 1.11 -3.51
C PHE A 112 14.78 2.60 -3.23
N LYS A 113 15.88 3.33 -3.41
CA LYS A 113 15.92 4.75 -3.21
C LYS A 113 15.69 5.48 -4.52
N ILE A 114 14.75 6.41 -4.51
CA ILE A 114 14.49 7.31 -5.65
C ILE A 114 14.71 8.77 -5.23
N LYS A 115 14.99 9.61 -6.22
CA LYS A 115 14.93 11.07 -6.03
C LYS A 115 13.47 11.47 -5.75
N ASN A 116 13.29 12.65 -5.15
CA ASN A 116 11.96 13.18 -4.81
C ASN A 116 10.97 13.01 -5.97
N SER A 117 9.75 12.65 -5.62
CA SER A 117 8.62 12.55 -6.53
C SER A 117 7.51 13.51 -6.10
N LYS A 118 6.80 14.08 -7.07
CA LYS A 118 5.70 15.04 -6.85
C LYS A 118 4.34 14.32 -6.70
N SER A 119 4.23 13.07 -7.16
CA SER A 119 2.99 12.30 -7.14
C SER A 119 3.25 10.80 -6.98
N MET A 120 2.20 10.06 -6.64
CA MET A 120 2.23 8.60 -6.59
C MET A 120 2.59 8.00 -7.95
N LEU A 121 1.98 8.49 -9.04
CA LEU A 121 2.27 8.02 -10.41
C LEU A 121 3.74 8.22 -10.76
N GLN A 122 4.31 9.38 -10.45
CA GLN A 122 5.74 9.62 -10.68
C GLN A 122 6.63 8.70 -9.83
N THR A 123 6.19 8.33 -8.63
CA THR A 123 6.89 7.33 -7.81
C THR A 123 6.85 5.96 -8.48
N VAL A 124 5.70 5.54 -9.00
CA VAL A 124 5.57 4.28 -9.75
C VAL A 124 6.48 4.29 -10.96
N ASP A 125 6.40 5.30 -11.82
CA ASP A 125 7.23 5.46 -13.01
C ASP A 125 8.72 5.32 -12.69
N LYS A 126 9.22 6.09 -11.72
CA LYS A 126 10.61 6.00 -11.27
C LYS A 126 11.00 4.65 -10.67
N SER A 127 10.02 3.86 -10.23
CA SER A 127 10.25 2.54 -9.65
C SER A 127 10.28 1.42 -10.66
N LEU A 128 9.73 1.61 -11.86
CA LEU A 128 9.63 0.57 -12.90
C LEU A 128 10.98 -0.09 -13.21
N LYS A 129 12.06 0.68 -13.23
CA LYS A 129 13.42 0.18 -13.43
C LYS A 129 13.94 -0.80 -12.37
N PHE A 130 13.30 -0.84 -11.20
CA PHE A 130 13.65 -1.73 -10.09
C PHE A 130 12.74 -2.95 -10.01
N ILE A 131 11.67 -2.95 -10.81
CA ILE A 131 10.66 -4.00 -10.85
C ILE A 131 11.11 -5.00 -11.91
N SER A 132 11.52 -6.18 -11.47
CA SER A 132 11.86 -7.26 -12.40
C SER A 132 10.59 -7.80 -13.08
N ASN A 133 10.76 -8.51 -14.20
CA ASN A 133 9.72 -9.07 -15.08
C ASN A 133 8.71 -10.05 -14.41
N GLN A 134 8.26 -9.76 -13.19
CA GLN A 134 7.20 -10.52 -12.55
C GLN A 134 5.85 -10.12 -13.15
N LYS A 135 5.00 -11.09 -13.38
CA LYS A 135 3.73 -10.89 -14.09
C LYS A 135 2.68 -10.07 -13.33
N ASN A 136 2.74 -10.03 -11.99
CA ASN A 136 1.69 -9.38 -11.20
C ASN A 136 2.25 -8.65 -9.97
N TYR A 137 1.94 -7.38 -9.85
CA TYR A 137 2.31 -6.55 -8.72
C TYR A 137 1.09 -6.05 -7.97
N PHE A 138 1.22 -5.97 -6.66
CA PHE A 138 0.30 -5.25 -5.80
C PHE A 138 1.00 -3.96 -5.35
N ILE A 139 0.49 -2.81 -5.79
CA ILE A 139 1.05 -1.51 -5.41
C ILE A 139 0.27 -1.00 -4.21
N SER A 140 0.96 -0.68 -3.13
CA SER A 140 0.35 -0.18 -1.89
C SER A 140 1.01 1.10 -1.40
N SER A 141 0.29 1.86 -0.59
CA SER A 141 0.82 2.97 0.19
C SER A 141 1.14 2.52 1.62
N CYS A 142 2.05 3.23 2.29
CA CYS A 142 2.42 2.95 3.68
C CYS A 142 1.39 3.40 4.72
N ASP A 143 0.33 4.06 4.31
CA ASP A 143 -0.65 4.71 5.17
C ASP A 143 -2.10 4.32 4.87
N CYS A 144 -2.31 3.47 3.89
CA CYS A 144 -3.62 3.02 3.48
C CYS A 144 -3.66 1.51 3.30
N PHE A 145 -4.73 0.87 3.75
CA PHE A 145 -5.00 -0.52 3.39
C PHE A 145 -6.49 -0.78 3.31
N GLY A 146 -6.87 -1.63 2.36
CA GLY A 146 -8.24 -2.07 2.19
C GLY A 146 -8.49 -3.41 2.88
N ILE A 147 -9.72 -3.58 3.35
CA ILE A 147 -10.19 -4.84 3.94
C ILE A 147 -11.14 -5.50 2.94
N PHE A 148 -10.73 -6.63 2.40
CA PHE A 148 -11.51 -7.37 1.41
C PHE A 148 -11.26 -8.88 1.51
N SER A 149 -12.06 -9.67 0.83
CA SER A 149 -11.85 -11.11 0.75
C SER A 149 -10.77 -11.45 -0.29
N GLY A 150 -9.63 -11.95 0.16
CA GLY A 150 -8.55 -12.38 -0.74
C GLY A 150 -9.00 -13.47 -1.73
N THR A 151 -9.91 -14.38 -1.30
CA THR A 151 -10.47 -15.43 -2.18
C THR A 151 -11.35 -14.84 -3.27
N LYS A 152 -12.27 -13.92 -2.91
CA LYS A 152 -13.13 -13.25 -3.90
C LYS A 152 -12.30 -12.42 -4.87
N PHE A 153 -11.27 -11.73 -4.37
CA PHE A 153 -10.37 -10.94 -5.20
C PHE A 153 -9.59 -11.81 -6.20
N LYS A 154 -9.02 -12.93 -5.76
CA LYS A 154 -8.33 -13.88 -6.66
C LYS A 154 -9.26 -14.43 -7.74
N ARG A 155 -10.51 -14.76 -7.38
CA ARG A 155 -11.51 -15.23 -8.34
C ARG A 155 -11.84 -14.12 -9.36
N PHE A 156 -12.01 -12.87 -8.91
CA PHE A 156 -12.22 -11.72 -9.77
C PHE A 156 -11.06 -11.57 -10.79
N ILE A 157 -9.82 -11.56 -10.33
CA ILE A 157 -8.65 -11.47 -11.21
C ILE A 157 -8.62 -12.61 -12.25
N LYS A 158 -8.93 -13.84 -11.82
CA LYS A 158 -8.94 -15.01 -12.72
C LYS A 158 -10.02 -14.89 -13.81
N ASN A 159 -11.20 -14.42 -13.45
CA ASN A 159 -12.34 -14.35 -14.36
C ASN A 159 -12.21 -13.15 -15.33
N GLU A 160 -11.91 -11.98 -14.81
CA GLU A 160 -11.90 -10.74 -15.58
C GLU A 160 -10.60 -10.51 -16.34
N LYS A 161 -9.50 -11.13 -15.90
CA LYS A 161 -8.15 -10.99 -16.47
C LYS A 161 -7.78 -9.53 -16.78
N PRO A 162 -7.97 -8.58 -15.82
CA PRO A 162 -7.69 -7.18 -16.06
C PRO A 162 -6.17 -6.93 -16.11
N ASP A 163 -5.75 -5.95 -16.93
CA ASP A 163 -4.37 -5.46 -16.91
C ASP A 163 -4.08 -4.65 -15.64
N VAL A 164 -5.05 -3.85 -15.20
CA VAL A 164 -4.97 -3.00 -14.00
C VAL A 164 -6.26 -3.10 -13.19
N VAL A 165 -6.12 -3.21 -11.87
CA VAL A 165 -7.25 -3.11 -10.93
C VAL A 165 -7.02 -1.94 -9.99
N LEU A 166 -7.94 -1.00 -9.98
CA LEU A 166 -7.96 0.10 -9.02
C LEU A 166 -8.93 -0.23 -7.88
N PHE A 167 -8.45 -0.08 -6.64
CA PHE A 167 -9.31 -0.21 -5.47
C PHE A 167 -10.03 1.11 -5.23
N ALA A 168 -11.35 1.08 -5.29
CA ALA A 168 -12.22 2.21 -4.99
C ALA A 168 -13.03 1.94 -3.72
N PHE A 169 -13.42 3.01 -3.05
CA PHE A 169 -14.34 2.98 -1.90
C PHE A 169 -15.42 4.05 -2.10
N LYS A 170 -16.58 3.80 -1.57
CA LYS A 170 -17.72 4.74 -1.56
C LYS A 170 -17.70 5.57 -0.28
#